data_7796072c86274dd878564be1342497c2
#
_entry.id   7796072c86274dd878564be1342497c2
#
_cell.length_a   1.000
_cell.length_b   1.000
_cell.length_c   1.000
_cell.angle_alpha   90.00
_cell.angle_beta   90.00
_cell.angle_gamma   90.00
#
_symmetry.space_group_name_H-M   'P 1'
#
loop_
_entity.id
_entity.type
_entity.pdbx_description
1 polymer ?
#
loop_
_entity_poly.entity_id
_entity_poly.type
_entity_poly.pdbx_seq_one_letter_code
_entity_poly.pdbx_strand_id
1 'polypeptide(L)'
;SLLVIGVVIWLGLGPSYATSDQTQTSSPSLTKTGQPSSLQEKLAAANNDESKMQQQESIQKIIQLFQKNPGNITQLLNQLQQNCPDTNCQALLKQVLAEYPDQQFAQTLKQLIERLPLYEKEMQAKTMSTQMTPQQRYQEIWNLREQTLGKQETQLGFAEEKEFASYQFAYGELLNRAPQMTL
;
A
#
# COMPACT_ATOMS: atom_id res chain seq x y z
N SER A 1 -24.14 -3.01 10.34
CA SER A 1 -23.04 -2.04 10.30
C SER A 1 -22.04 -2.49 9.26
N LEU A 2 -22.05 -1.84 8.11
CA LEU A 2 -21.07 -2.02 7.02
C LEU A 2 -19.76 -1.38 7.48
N LEU A 3 -18.76 -2.22 7.79
CA LEU A 3 -17.37 -1.78 7.86
C LEU A 3 -16.92 -1.47 6.43
N VAL A 4 -17.11 -0.23 6.02
CA VAL A 4 -16.43 0.34 4.86
C VAL A 4 -14.98 0.53 5.29
N ILE A 5 -14.11 -0.43 4.96
CA ILE A 5 -12.67 -0.23 5.04
C ILE A 5 -12.32 0.73 3.91
N GLY A 6 -12.22 2.00 4.26
CA GLY A 6 -11.76 3.04 3.37
C GLY A 6 -10.29 2.83 3.07
N VAL A 7 -9.98 2.15 1.97
CA VAL A 7 -8.64 2.20 1.38
C VAL A 7 -8.51 3.58 0.74
N VAL A 8 -7.77 4.44 1.38
CA VAL A 8 -7.46 5.78 0.87
C VAL A 8 -6.60 5.62 -0.39
N ILE A 9 -7.18 6.00 -1.51
CA ILE A 9 -6.53 5.98 -2.83
C ILE A 9 -5.36 6.96 -2.80
N TRP A 10 -4.15 6.43 -2.79
CA TRP A 10 -2.93 7.21 -2.98
C TRP A 10 -2.56 7.23 -4.47
N LEU A 11 -3.36 7.95 -5.27
CA LEU A 11 -2.97 8.39 -6.60
C LEU A 11 -2.79 9.91 -6.53
N GLY A 12 -1.56 10.36 -6.68
CA GLY A 12 -1.18 11.76 -6.66
C GLY A 12 -1.94 12.62 -7.67
N LEU A 13 -3.04 13.19 -7.21
CA LEU A 13 -3.70 14.34 -7.78
C LEU A 13 -3.77 15.39 -6.66
N GLY A 14 -2.64 16.08 -6.47
CA GLY A 14 -2.61 17.26 -5.62
C GLY A 14 -3.48 18.36 -6.22
N PRO A 15 -4.37 19.00 -5.43
CA PRO A 15 -5.06 20.19 -5.90
C PRO A 15 -4.04 21.33 -6.02
N SER A 16 -3.94 21.89 -7.23
CA SER A 16 -3.25 23.14 -7.51
C SER A 16 -3.95 24.28 -6.77
N TYR A 17 -3.37 24.72 -5.67
CA TYR A 17 -3.75 26.01 -5.09
C TYR A 17 -2.93 27.09 -5.78
N ALA A 18 -3.56 27.80 -6.70
CA ALA A 18 -3.12 29.09 -7.15
C ALA A 18 -3.25 30.09 -5.99
N THR A 19 -2.15 30.62 -5.52
CA THR A 19 -2.16 31.81 -4.67
C THR A 19 -1.44 32.92 -5.42
N SER A 20 -2.23 33.84 -5.94
CA SER A 20 -1.82 35.20 -6.26
C SER A 20 -1.60 35.95 -4.93
N ASP A 21 -0.60 36.70 -4.72
CA ASP A 21 -0.53 38.13 -4.94
C ASP A 21 0.70 38.75 -4.27
N GLN A 22 1.28 39.55 -5.02
CA GLN A 22 2.27 40.58 -4.83
C GLN A 22 2.40 41.21 -3.44
N THR A 23 3.64 41.47 -3.03
CA THR A 23 4.05 42.81 -2.62
C THR A 23 5.54 42.98 -2.90
N GLN A 24 5.86 43.84 -3.85
CA GLN A 24 7.19 44.39 -4.10
C GLN A 24 7.59 45.28 -2.92
N THR A 25 8.76 45.03 -2.37
CA THR A 25 9.50 46.06 -1.64
C THR A 25 10.95 45.98 -2.10
N SER A 26 11.31 46.93 -2.88
CA SER A 26 12.66 47.21 -3.35
C SER A 26 13.53 47.72 -2.21
N SER A 27 14.72 47.15 -2.05
CA SER A 27 15.95 47.84 -1.54
C SER A 27 17.15 46.90 -1.53
N PRO A 28 18.39 47.37 -1.45
CA PRO A 28 19.26 47.53 -2.61
C PRO A 28 20.37 46.47 -2.69
N SER A 29 20.95 46.36 -3.87
CA SER A 29 22.17 45.65 -4.22
C SER A 29 23.26 45.66 -3.15
N LEU A 30 23.64 44.49 -2.68
CA LEU A 30 24.97 44.19 -2.19
C LEU A 30 25.48 43.00 -2.98
N THR A 31 26.21 43.29 -4.04
CA THR A 31 27.03 42.37 -4.77
C THR A 31 28.01 41.70 -3.81
N LYS A 32 27.70 40.45 -3.41
CA LYS A 32 28.70 39.56 -2.88
C LYS A 32 28.71 38.33 -3.78
N THR A 33 29.62 38.37 -4.73
CA THR A 33 30.16 37.23 -5.46
C THR A 33 30.72 36.24 -4.43
N GLY A 34 29.85 35.32 -4.00
CA GLY A 34 30.22 34.16 -3.22
C GLY A 34 29.86 32.95 -4.06
N GLN A 35 30.84 32.45 -4.79
CA GLN A 35 30.80 31.14 -5.43
C GLN A 35 30.41 30.13 -4.35
N PRO A 36 29.30 29.35 -4.46
CA PRO A 36 28.95 28.34 -3.46
C PRO A 36 30.13 27.37 -3.40
N SER A 37 30.72 27.25 -2.24
CA SER A 37 31.89 26.43 -2.07
C SER A 37 31.53 24.99 -2.43
N SER A 38 32.30 24.38 -3.30
CA SER A 38 32.15 22.97 -3.74
C SER A 38 32.02 21.97 -2.59
N LEU A 39 32.35 22.37 -1.38
CA LEU A 39 32.18 21.64 -0.14
C LEU A 39 30.72 21.59 0.36
N GLN A 40 29.95 22.68 0.24
CA GLN A 40 28.55 22.69 0.63
C GLN A 40 27.69 21.87 -0.30
N GLU A 41 27.99 21.88 -1.60
CA GLU A 41 27.30 21.05 -2.59
C GLU A 41 27.61 19.55 -2.40
N LYS A 42 28.87 19.22 -2.07
CA LYS A 42 29.26 17.83 -1.74
C LYS A 42 28.64 17.32 -0.42
N LEU A 43 28.52 18.18 0.60
CA LEU A 43 27.84 17.85 1.85
C LEU A 43 26.34 17.64 1.66
N ALA A 44 25.68 18.48 0.86
CA ALA A 44 24.27 18.32 0.53
C ALA A 44 23.98 17.03 -0.27
N ALA A 45 24.87 16.69 -1.23
CA ALA A 45 24.78 15.44 -1.98
C ALA A 45 25.00 14.22 -1.08
N ALA A 46 25.99 14.24 -0.19
CA ALA A 46 26.27 13.16 0.75
C ALA A 46 25.11 12.92 1.74
N ASN A 47 24.51 13.98 2.27
CA ASN A 47 23.33 13.88 3.15
C ASN A 47 22.11 13.31 2.43
N ASN A 48 21.95 13.61 1.13
CA ASN A 48 20.85 13.11 0.31
C ASN A 48 21.01 11.61 0.01
N ASP A 49 22.24 11.16 -0.21
CA ASP A 49 22.56 9.74 -0.45
C ASP A 49 22.38 8.90 0.83
N GLU A 50 22.77 9.42 1.98
CA GLU A 50 22.59 8.76 3.27
C GLU A 50 21.09 8.61 3.61
N SER A 51 20.30 9.65 3.39
CA SER A 51 18.86 9.62 3.56
C SER A 51 18.17 8.57 2.66
N LYS A 52 18.59 8.47 1.41
CA LYS A 52 18.08 7.45 0.48
C LYS A 52 18.43 6.03 0.92
N MET A 53 19.66 5.80 1.38
CA MET A 53 20.08 4.51 1.90
C MET A 53 19.24 4.09 3.09
N GLN A 54 19.01 4.99 4.06
CA GLN A 54 18.16 4.71 5.22
C GLN A 54 16.71 4.38 4.83
N GLN A 55 16.15 5.10 3.86
CA GLN A 55 14.82 4.79 3.33
C GLN A 55 14.78 3.43 2.63
N GLN A 56 15.78 3.10 1.83
CA GLN A 56 15.89 1.81 1.14
C GLN A 56 15.96 0.65 2.14
N GLU A 57 16.78 0.78 3.18
CA GLU A 57 16.86 -0.22 4.26
C GLU A 57 15.53 -0.39 5.00
N SER A 58 14.82 0.71 5.27
CA SER A 58 13.51 0.67 5.91
C SER A 58 12.49 -0.07 5.05
N ILE A 59 12.42 0.23 3.76
CA ILE A 59 11.55 -0.48 2.80
C ILE A 59 11.90 -1.97 2.77
N GLN A 60 13.18 -2.31 2.71
CA GLN A 60 13.64 -3.70 2.69
C GLN A 60 13.21 -4.46 3.95
N LYS A 61 13.34 -3.85 5.13
CA LYS A 61 12.88 -4.45 6.40
C LYS A 61 11.38 -4.69 6.41
N ILE A 62 10.58 -3.72 5.93
CA ILE A 62 9.12 -3.86 5.84
C ILE A 62 8.74 -5.02 4.92
N ILE A 63 9.38 -5.13 3.75
CA ILE A 63 9.15 -6.23 2.80
C ILE A 63 9.55 -7.58 3.41
N GLN A 64 10.67 -7.66 4.12
CA GLN A 64 11.11 -8.88 4.81
C GLN A 64 10.12 -9.31 5.91
N LEU A 65 9.56 -8.37 6.66
CA LEU A 65 8.54 -8.67 7.67
C LEU A 65 7.26 -9.19 7.01
N PHE A 66 6.84 -8.60 5.90
CA PHE A 66 5.70 -9.07 5.14
C PHE A 66 5.94 -10.46 4.53
N GLN A 67 7.14 -10.74 4.03
CA GLN A 67 7.50 -12.09 3.53
C GLN A 67 7.38 -13.15 4.62
N LYS A 68 7.77 -12.83 5.85
CA LYS A 68 7.66 -13.75 7.00
C LYS A 68 6.23 -13.98 7.46
N ASN A 69 5.39 -12.96 7.35
CA ASN A 69 3.98 -12.98 7.77
C ASN A 69 3.11 -12.39 6.65
N PRO A 70 2.91 -13.13 5.55
CA PRO A 70 2.11 -12.66 4.43
C PRO A 70 0.62 -12.69 4.75
N GLY A 71 -0.18 -12.03 3.92
CA GLY A 71 -1.65 -12.13 3.97
C GLY A 71 -2.38 -10.86 4.35
N ASN A 72 -1.64 -9.76 4.62
CA ASN A 72 -2.22 -8.46 4.94
C ASN A 72 -1.55 -7.33 4.14
N ILE A 73 -1.94 -7.22 2.87
CA ILE A 73 -1.39 -6.19 1.97
C ILE A 73 -1.69 -4.76 2.46
N THR A 74 -2.83 -4.55 3.11
CA THR A 74 -3.21 -3.24 3.64
C THR A 74 -2.21 -2.79 4.72
N GLN A 75 -1.80 -3.69 5.60
CA GLN A 75 -0.78 -3.40 6.61
C GLN A 75 0.56 -3.05 5.96
N LEU A 76 0.98 -3.82 4.95
CA LEU A 76 2.21 -3.53 4.20
C LEU A 76 2.18 -2.13 3.60
N LEU A 77 1.11 -1.77 2.88
CA LEU A 77 0.97 -0.46 2.24
C LEU A 77 0.98 0.68 3.26
N ASN A 78 0.29 0.52 4.39
CA ASN A 78 0.30 1.50 5.47
C ASN A 78 1.71 1.70 6.05
N GLN A 79 2.45 0.63 6.27
CA GLN A 79 3.84 0.71 6.75
C GLN A 79 4.76 1.38 5.73
N LEU A 80 4.62 1.06 4.44
CA LEU A 80 5.37 1.72 3.38
C LEU A 80 5.05 3.22 3.32
N GLN A 81 3.79 3.60 3.42
CA GLN A 81 3.37 5.01 3.41
C GLN A 81 3.93 5.80 4.60
N GLN A 82 3.93 5.21 5.80
CA GLN A 82 4.46 5.86 7.01
C GLN A 82 5.99 6.06 6.97
N ASN A 83 6.70 5.12 6.36
CA ASN A 83 8.17 5.16 6.32
C ASN A 83 8.73 5.84 5.06
N CYS A 84 7.88 6.15 4.11
CA CYS A 84 8.28 6.71 2.82
C CYS A 84 7.16 7.62 2.28
N PRO A 85 6.98 8.82 2.87
CA PRO A 85 5.90 9.73 2.49
C PRO A 85 6.13 10.44 1.15
N ASP A 86 7.36 10.40 0.61
CA ASP A 86 7.76 11.16 -0.57
C ASP A 86 7.39 10.48 -1.89
N THR A 87 7.30 11.28 -2.96
CA THR A 87 7.05 10.81 -4.34
C THR A 87 8.12 9.84 -4.85
N ASN A 88 9.32 9.87 -4.28
CA ASN A 88 10.41 8.95 -4.62
C ASN A 88 10.21 7.53 -4.06
N CYS A 89 9.27 7.32 -3.16
CA CYS A 89 9.01 6.03 -2.52
C CYS A 89 8.71 4.92 -3.52
N GLN A 90 7.91 5.21 -4.54
CA GLN A 90 7.59 4.22 -5.57
C GLN A 90 8.83 3.78 -6.36
N ALA A 91 9.73 4.72 -6.65
CA ALA A 91 10.98 4.41 -7.33
C ALA A 91 11.90 3.55 -6.47
N LEU A 92 12.04 3.90 -5.19
CA LEU A 92 12.81 3.12 -4.21
C LEU A 92 12.22 1.72 -3.99
N LEU A 93 10.89 1.61 -3.87
CA LEU A 93 10.21 0.31 -3.76
C LEU A 93 10.49 -0.58 -4.97
N LYS A 94 10.41 -0.03 -6.19
CA LYS A 94 10.74 -0.77 -7.42
C LYS A 94 12.19 -1.24 -7.43
N GLN A 95 13.11 -0.40 -6.98
CA GLN A 95 14.52 -0.75 -6.89
C GLN A 95 14.75 -1.86 -5.87
N VAL A 96 14.19 -1.73 -4.65
CA VAL A 96 14.31 -2.76 -3.60
C VAL A 96 13.76 -4.10 -4.09
N LEU A 97 12.60 -4.11 -4.75
CA LEU A 97 12.02 -5.34 -5.29
C LEU A 97 12.86 -5.94 -6.43
N ALA A 98 13.49 -5.11 -7.28
CA ALA A 98 14.37 -5.58 -8.35
C ALA A 98 15.64 -6.26 -7.82
N GLU A 99 16.15 -5.79 -6.68
CA GLU A 99 17.36 -6.30 -6.03
C GLU A 99 17.06 -7.32 -4.92
N TYR A 100 15.78 -7.66 -4.68
CA TYR A 100 15.36 -8.53 -3.60
C TYR A 100 15.86 -9.97 -3.82
N PRO A 101 16.44 -10.65 -2.79
CA PRO A 101 17.03 -11.97 -2.96
C PRO A 101 16.06 -13.04 -3.49
N ASP A 102 14.82 -13.04 -2.99
CA ASP A 102 13.76 -13.93 -3.46
C ASP A 102 13.00 -13.26 -4.61
N GLN A 103 13.46 -13.52 -5.82
CA GLN A 103 12.90 -12.94 -7.03
C GLN A 103 11.45 -13.39 -7.32
N GLN A 104 11.08 -14.60 -6.93
CA GLN A 104 9.71 -15.09 -7.11
C GLN A 104 8.74 -14.33 -6.21
N PHE A 105 9.08 -14.18 -4.93
CA PHE A 105 8.30 -13.37 -3.99
C PHE A 105 8.23 -11.90 -4.43
N ALA A 106 9.36 -11.31 -4.80
CA ALA A 106 9.43 -9.91 -5.24
C ALA A 106 8.54 -9.65 -6.48
N GLN A 107 8.56 -10.56 -7.45
CA GLN A 107 7.72 -10.47 -8.64
C GLN A 107 6.23 -10.60 -8.31
N THR A 108 5.85 -11.53 -7.44
CA THR A 108 4.46 -11.70 -6.99
C THR A 108 3.98 -10.46 -6.25
N LEU A 109 4.80 -9.93 -5.33
CA LEU A 109 4.46 -8.72 -4.58
C LEU A 109 4.33 -7.49 -5.50
N LYS A 110 5.24 -7.34 -6.44
CA LYS A 110 5.17 -6.28 -7.44
C LYS A 110 3.88 -6.34 -8.25
N GLN A 111 3.52 -7.51 -8.78
CA GLN A 111 2.28 -7.70 -9.55
C GLN A 111 1.04 -7.42 -8.70
N LEU A 112 1.04 -7.87 -7.44
CA LEU A 112 -0.03 -7.57 -6.50
C LEU A 112 -0.23 -6.05 -6.36
N ILE A 113 0.84 -5.30 -6.04
CA ILE A 113 0.77 -3.84 -5.84
C ILE A 113 0.32 -3.13 -7.13
N GLU A 114 0.84 -3.52 -8.28
CA GLU A 114 0.51 -2.90 -9.57
C GLU A 114 -0.96 -3.13 -10.00
N ARG A 115 -1.56 -4.25 -9.59
CA ARG A 115 -2.95 -4.61 -9.97
C ARG A 115 -4.00 -4.17 -8.93
N LEU A 116 -3.60 -3.79 -7.72
CA LEU A 116 -4.53 -3.35 -6.68
C LEU A 116 -5.47 -2.22 -7.13
N PRO A 117 -5.03 -1.16 -7.84
CA PRO A 117 -5.93 -0.10 -8.28
C PRO A 117 -7.01 -0.59 -9.24
N LEU A 118 -6.69 -1.56 -10.09
CA LEU A 118 -7.67 -2.19 -10.98
C LEU A 118 -8.71 -2.99 -10.18
N TYR A 119 -8.23 -3.80 -9.23
CA TYR A 119 -9.12 -4.55 -8.33
C TYR A 119 -10.07 -3.63 -7.55
N GLU A 120 -9.57 -2.53 -7.00
CA GLU A 120 -10.38 -1.55 -6.27
C GLU A 120 -11.48 -0.94 -7.16
N LYS A 121 -11.12 -0.59 -8.40
CA LYS A 121 -12.09 -0.09 -9.39
C LYS A 121 -13.17 -1.11 -9.72
N GLU A 122 -12.80 -2.37 -9.93
CA GLU A 122 -13.74 -3.44 -10.21
C GLU A 122 -14.64 -3.76 -9.02
N MET A 123 -14.09 -3.71 -7.79
CA MET A 123 -14.87 -3.86 -6.57
C MET A 123 -15.91 -2.75 -6.40
N GLN A 124 -15.55 -1.49 -6.68
CA GLN A 124 -16.48 -0.36 -6.62
C GLN A 124 -17.60 -0.48 -7.65
N ALA A 125 -17.31 -1.02 -8.83
CA ALA A 125 -18.28 -1.22 -9.89
C ALA A 125 -19.18 -2.45 -9.68
N LYS A 126 -18.76 -3.40 -8.80
CA LYS A 126 -19.46 -4.66 -8.61
C LYS A 126 -20.70 -4.47 -7.74
N THR A 127 -21.86 -4.69 -8.34
CA THR A 127 -23.14 -4.76 -7.60
C THR A 127 -23.36 -6.18 -7.10
N MET A 128 -23.47 -6.35 -5.80
CA MET A 128 -23.78 -7.64 -5.18
C MET A 128 -25.26 -7.77 -4.86
N SER A 129 -25.82 -8.95 -5.14
CA SER A 129 -27.22 -9.22 -4.80
C SER A 129 -27.44 -9.17 -3.29
N THR A 130 -28.54 -8.54 -2.88
CA THR A 130 -28.97 -8.49 -1.47
C THR A 130 -29.44 -9.85 -0.94
N GLN A 131 -29.73 -10.80 -1.84
CA GLN A 131 -30.17 -12.15 -1.50
C GLN A 131 -29.02 -13.11 -1.20
N MET A 132 -27.78 -12.73 -1.49
CA MET A 132 -26.62 -13.55 -1.17
C MET A 132 -26.38 -13.60 0.34
N THR A 133 -26.03 -14.79 0.83
CA THR A 133 -25.51 -14.95 2.19
C THR A 133 -24.15 -14.26 2.34
N PRO A 134 -23.73 -13.92 3.58
CA PRO A 134 -22.39 -13.36 3.82
C PRO A 134 -21.27 -14.23 3.23
N GLN A 135 -21.38 -15.55 3.36
CA GLN A 135 -20.40 -16.49 2.80
C GLN A 135 -20.36 -16.46 1.27
N GLN A 136 -21.52 -16.40 0.61
CA GLN A 136 -21.59 -16.29 -0.84
C GLN A 136 -20.97 -14.98 -1.34
N ARG A 137 -21.28 -13.84 -0.66
CA ARG A 137 -20.67 -12.55 -0.98
C ARG A 137 -19.15 -12.59 -0.83
N TYR A 138 -18.66 -13.18 0.23
CA TYR A 138 -17.22 -13.32 0.45
C TYR A 138 -16.57 -14.15 -0.67
N GLN A 139 -17.20 -15.26 -1.08
CA GLN A 139 -16.70 -16.09 -2.18
C GLN A 139 -16.65 -15.32 -3.51
N GLU A 140 -17.65 -14.48 -3.78
CA GLU A 140 -17.66 -13.61 -4.96
C GLU A 140 -16.52 -12.58 -4.93
N ILE A 141 -16.23 -11.99 -3.76
CA ILE A 141 -15.08 -11.08 -3.58
C ILE A 141 -13.78 -11.83 -3.82
N TRP A 142 -13.66 -13.04 -3.26
CA TRP A 142 -12.46 -13.85 -3.42
C TRP A 142 -12.21 -14.22 -4.89
N ASN A 143 -13.26 -14.64 -5.59
CA ASN A 143 -13.19 -14.96 -7.02
C ASN A 143 -12.76 -13.73 -7.85
N LEU A 144 -13.31 -12.55 -7.55
CA LEU A 144 -12.89 -11.32 -8.22
C LEU A 144 -11.42 -10.99 -7.97
N ARG A 145 -10.93 -11.15 -6.74
CA ARG A 145 -9.50 -10.99 -6.42
C ARG A 145 -8.63 -11.92 -7.26
N GLU A 146 -8.96 -13.21 -7.28
CA GLU A 146 -8.19 -14.18 -8.06
C GLU A 146 -8.22 -13.90 -9.57
N GLN A 147 -9.31 -13.40 -10.09
CA GLN A 147 -9.44 -13.02 -11.50
C GLN A 147 -8.62 -11.76 -11.84
N THR A 148 -8.65 -10.75 -10.97
CA THR A 148 -8.01 -9.46 -11.25
C THR A 148 -6.54 -9.45 -10.83
N LEU A 149 -6.24 -9.95 -9.64
CA LEU A 149 -4.89 -9.92 -9.08
C LEU A 149 -4.05 -11.14 -9.48
N GLY A 150 -4.66 -12.30 -9.61
CA GLY A 150 -4.01 -13.60 -9.73
C GLY A 150 -4.13 -14.40 -8.43
N LYS A 151 -4.05 -15.74 -8.54
CA LYS A 151 -4.21 -16.63 -7.38
C LYS A 151 -3.09 -16.49 -6.36
N GLN A 152 -1.84 -16.42 -6.83
CA GLN A 152 -0.68 -16.31 -5.95
C GLN A 152 -0.66 -14.94 -5.25
N GLU A 153 -0.94 -13.88 -5.99
CA GLU A 153 -1.03 -12.52 -5.51
C GLU A 153 -2.16 -12.36 -4.48
N THR A 154 -3.33 -12.96 -4.75
CA THR A 154 -4.46 -12.96 -3.82
C THR A 154 -4.12 -13.67 -2.52
N GLN A 155 -3.50 -14.84 -2.61
CA GLN A 155 -3.06 -15.58 -1.43
C GLN A 155 -1.99 -14.80 -0.65
N LEU A 156 -1.03 -14.20 -1.34
CA LEU A 156 0.02 -13.39 -0.72
C LEU A 156 -0.55 -12.19 0.05
N GLY A 157 -1.54 -11.51 -0.54
CA GLY A 157 -2.05 -10.27 0.00
C GLY A 157 -3.20 -10.40 1.00
N PHE A 158 -3.98 -11.50 0.97
CA PHE A 158 -5.26 -11.61 1.66
C PHE A 158 -5.47 -12.94 2.41
N ALA A 159 -4.41 -13.72 2.65
CA ALA A 159 -4.52 -15.00 3.36
C ALA A 159 -5.07 -14.84 4.78
N GLU A 160 -4.62 -13.83 5.51
CA GLU A 160 -5.08 -13.53 6.88
C GLU A 160 -6.59 -13.24 6.91
N GLU A 161 -7.09 -12.45 5.96
CA GLU A 161 -8.52 -12.17 5.83
C GLU A 161 -9.32 -13.45 5.53
N LYS A 162 -8.78 -14.33 4.68
CA LYS A 162 -9.43 -15.60 4.35
C LYS A 162 -9.56 -16.52 5.57
N GLU A 163 -8.51 -16.63 6.35
CA GLU A 163 -8.53 -17.42 7.58
C GLU A 163 -9.55 -16.87 8.58
N PHE A 164 -9.55 -15.55 8.78
CA PHE A 164 -10.50 -14.89 9.65
C PHE A 164 -11.96 -15.09 9.18
N ALA A 165 -12.24 -14.90 7.89
CA ALA A 165 -13.56 -15.10 7.32
C ALA A 165 -14.02 -16.56 7.49
N SER A 166 -13.14 -17.52 7.25
CA SER A 166 -13.43 -18.96 7.43
C SER A 166 -13.78 -19.28 8.88
N TYR A 167 -13.04 -18.71 9.82
CA TYR A 167 -13.34 -18.85 11.24
C TYR A 167 -14.72 -18.25 11.59
N GLN A 168 -15.03 -17.04 11.12
CA GLN A 168 -16.30 -16.38 11.38
C GLN A 168 -17.49 -17.18 10.83
N PHE A 169 -17.38 -17.75 9.64
CA PHE A 169 -18.44 -18.57 9.06
C PHE A 169 -18.63 -19.87 9.85
N ALA A 170 -17.55 -20.57 10.21
CA ALA A 170 -17.62 -21.78 11.02
C ALA A 170 -18.24 -21.51 12.40
N TYR A 171 -17.86 -20.42 13.04
CA TYR A 171 -18.41 -20.00 14.32
C TYR A 171 -19.91 -19.68 14.22
N GLY A 172 -20.32 -18.94 13.18
CA GLY A 172 -21.74 -18.65 12.91
C GLY A 172 -22.58 -19.92 12.70
N GLU A 173 -22.05 -20.92 11.99
CA GLU A 173 -22.72 -22.22 11.83
C GLU A 173 -22.88 -22.95 13.17
N LEU A 174 -21.86 -22.95 14.03
CA LEU A 174 -21.95 -23.57 15.37
C LEU A 174 -23.03 -22.90 16.21
N LEU A 175 -23.09 -21.58 16.22
CA LEU A 175 -24.13 -20.84 16.96
C LEU A 175 -25.55 -21.18 16.46
N ASN A 176 -25.73 -21.35 15.16
CA ASN A 176 -27.01 -21.73 14.56
C ASN A 176 -27.42 -23.15 14.91
N ARG A 177 -26.47 -24.06 15.16
CA ARG A 177 -26.73 -25.44 15.56
C ARG A 177 -26.87 -25.64 17.06
N ALA A 178 -26.30 -24.75 17.87
CA ALA A 178 -26.30 -24.88 19.34
C ALA A 178 -27.69 -25.08 19.95
N PRO A 179 -28.78 -24.38 19.54
CA PRO A 179 -30.12 -24.61 20.05
C PRO A 179 -30.69 -26.03 19.77
N GLN A 180 -30.14 -26.70 18.74
CA GLN A 180 -30.56 -28.04 18.34
C GLN A 180 -29.79 -29.15 19.09
N MET A 181 -28.72 -28.78 19.80
CA MET A 181 -27.84 -29.72 20.52
C MET A 181 -28.17 -29.82 22.01
N THR A 182 -29.12 -29.04 22.52
CA THR A 182 -29.65 -29.19 23.88
C THR A 182 -30.65 -30.34 23.92
N LEU A 183 -30.23 -31.42 24.52
CA LEU A 183 -31.05 -32.60 24.86
C LEU A 183 -32.08 -32.23 25.94
#